data_6b411aaad7809d86df543debb6ba0db9
#
_entry.id   6b411aaad7809d86df543debb6ba0db9
#
_cell.length_a   1.000
_cell.length_b   1.000
_cell.length_c   1.000
_cell.angle_alpha   90.00
_cell.angle_beta   90.00
_cell.angle_gamma   90.00
#
_symmetry.space_group_name_H-M   'P 1'
#
loop_
_entity.id
_entity.type
_entity.pdbx_description
1 polymer ?
#
loop_
_entity_poly.entity_id
_entity_poly.type
_entity_poly.pdbx_seq_one_letter_code
_entity_poly.pdbx_strand_id
1 'polypeptide(L)'
;DDTLSGFRLARLEVFNWGTFDSRVWTLQLDGKNGLLTGDIGSGKSTLVDAITTLLVPANRIAYNKAAGADSKERTLRSYVLGHYKSERNEVTGAAKPVSLRDPNSYSVILGVFHNAGYDQTVTLAQVFWMKDTQGQPARFFLGAERGLSIASDFAHFGSDIAQLRKKLRGLGAELHDSFPPYAAWFRRRFGIE
;
A
#
# COMPACT_ATOMS: atom_id res chain seq x y z
N ASP A 1 -9.38 -5.88 29.99
CA ASP A 1 -9.69 -4.58 29.41
C ASP A 1 -9.96 -4.77 27.91
N ASP A 2 -11.20 -4.56 27.51
CA ASP A 2 -11.66 -4.75 26.13
C ASP A 2 -10.91 -3.87 25.12
N THR A 3 -10.27 -2.81 25.60
CA THR A 3 -9.46 -1.92 24.75
C THR A 3 -8.16 -2.58 24.27
N LEU A 4 -7.76 -3.69 24.86
CA LEU A 4 -6.53 -4.41 24.50
C LEU A 4 -6.79 -5.66 23.67
N SER A 5 -8.06 -6.05 23.45
CA SER A 5 -8.37 -7.21 22.65
C SER A 5 -8.33 -6.91 21.17
N GLY A 6 -7.82 -7.84 20.38
CA GLY A 6 -7.76 -7.76 18.93
C GLY A 6 -6.50 -7.10 18.39
N PHE A 7 -6.40 -7.15 17.07
CA PHE A 7 -5.27 -6.55 16.34
C PHE A 7 -5.53 -5.08 16.07
N ARG A 8 -4.48 -4.28 16.22
CA ARG A 8 -4.50 -2.86 15.90
C ARG A 8 -3.31 -2.51 15.02
N LEU A 9 -3.52 -1.59 14.10
CA LEU A 9 -2.46 -1.10 13.23
C LEU A 9 -1.43 -0.35 14.08
N ALA A 10 -0.22 -0.90 14.16
CA ALA A 10 0.88 -0.30 14.91
C ALA A 10 1.75 0.59 14.02
N ARG A 11 1.94 0.20 12.75
CA ARG A 11 2.82 0.91 11.82
C ARG A 11 2.31 0.75 10.39
N LEU A 12 2.31 1.84 9.66
CA LEU A 12 2.06 1.86 8.22
C LEU A 12 3.31 2.32 7.49
N GLU A 13 3.71 1.61 6.45
CA GLU A 13 4.83 2.00 5.60
C GLU A 13 4.38 2.03 4.14
N VAL A 14 4.88 3.00 3.40
CA VAL A 14 4.65 3.09 1.96
C VAL A 14 5.97 3.37 1.24
N PHE A 15 6.09 2.83 0.02
CA PHE A 15 7.24 3.02 -0.84
C PHE A 15 6.75 3.17 -2.28
N ASN A 16 7.13 4.26 -2.94
CA ASN A 16 6.68 4.56 -4.30
C ASN A 16 5.15 4.54 -4.42
N TRP A 17 4.47 5.18 -3.48
CA TRP A 17 3.02 5.26 -3.43
C TRP A 17 2.59 6.72 -3.53
N GLY A 18 1.89 7.06 -4.62
CA GLY A 18 1.52 8.45 -4.88
C GLY A 18 2.75 9.33 -5.02
N THR A 19 2.78 10.44 -4.30
CA THR A 19 3.93 11.36 -4.30
C THR A 19 5.03 10.97 -3.32
N PHE A 20 4.84 9.92 -2.52
CA PHE A 20 5.90 9.33 -1.71
C PHE A 20 6.81 8.52 -2.62
N ASP A 21 7.99 9.05 -2.94
CA ASP A 21 8.86 8.53 -3.99
C ASP A 21 10.26 8.19 -3.52
N SER A 22 10.78 7.07 -4.01
CA SER A 22 12.17 6.61 -3.88
C SER A 22 12.70 6.39 -2.47
N ARG A 23 11.87 6.49 -1.46
CA ARG A 23 12.23 6.19 -0.06
C ARG A 23 11.02 5.64 0.69
N VAL A 24 11.28 4.97 1.81
CA VAL A 24 10.23 4.45 2.67
C VAL A 24 9.72 5.56 3.59
N TRP A 25 8.40 5.73 3.61
CA TRP A 25 7.71 6.61 4.54
C TRP A 25 7.01 5.76 5.58
N THR A 26 7.22 6.09 6.86
CA THR A 26 6.70 5.32 7.98
C THR A 26 5.83 6.19 8.87
N LEU A 27 4.63 5.67 9.19
CA LEU A 27 3.74 6.26 10.18
C LEU A 27 3.65 5.29 11.37
N GLN A 28 4.10 5.73 12.54
CA GLN A 28 4.01 4.97 13.78
C GLN A 28 2.70 5.32 14.50
N LEU A 29 1.86 4.34 14.70
CA LEU A 29 0.57 4.50 15.39
C LEU A 29 0.56 3.82 16.75
N ASP A 30 1.44 2.85 16.96
CA ASP A 30 1.64 2.10 18.21
C ASP A 30 0.33 1.54 18.80
N GLY A 31 -0.60 1.13 17.91
CA GLY A 31 -1.88 0.59 18.31
C GLY A 31 -2.85 1.62 18.91
N LYS A 32 -2.48 2.88 18.94
CA LYS A 32 -3.37 3.96 19.39
C LYS A 32 -4.29 4.36 18.23
N ASN A 33 -5.49 4.79 18.54
CA ASN A 33 -6.40 5.37 17.57
C ASN A 33 -5.78 6.70 17.10
N GLY A 34 -4.77 6.60 16.26
CA GLY A 34 -4.14 7.75 15.66
C GLY A 34 -5.10 8.32 14.63
N LEU A 35 -5.80 9.37 15.01
CA LEU A 35 -6.30 10.27 14.01
C LEU A 35 -5.07 10.77 13.26
N LEU A 36 -5.03 10.53 11.96
CA LEU A 36 -4.13 11.23 11.08
C LEU A 36 -4.52 12.71 11.08
N THR A 37 -4.32 13.36 12.24
CA THR A 37 -4.56 14.78 12.40
C THR A 37 -3.25 15.51 12.22
N GLY A 38 -3.20 16.39 11.29
CA GLY A 38 -2.03 17.23 11.08
C GLY A 38 -1.95 17.75 9.66
N ASP A 39 -1.14 18.76 9.49
CA ASP A 39 -0.89 19.42 8.22
C ASP A 39 0.02 18.59 7.31
N ILE A 40 -0.35 17.31 7.08
CA ILE A 40 0.36 16.50 6.09
C ILE A 40 -0.21 16.79 4.69
N GLY A 41 -1.16 17.72 4.58
CA GLY A 41 -1.73 18.13 3.29
C GLY A 41 -2.28 16.97 2.51
N SER A 42 -1.90 16.84 1.25
CA SER A 42 -2.31 15.74 0.37
C SER A 42 -1.77 14.37 0.80
N GLY A 43 -0.74 14.33 1.65
CA GLY A 43 -0.15 13.08 2.15
C GLY A 43 -1.08 12.29 3.04
N LYS A 44 -1.96 12.95 3.80
CA LYS A 44 -2.94 12.30 4.68
C LYS A 44 -3.91 11.42 3.88
N SER A 45 -4.49 11.95 2.82
CA SER A 45 -5.41 11.20 1.94
C SER A 45 -4.70 10.02 1.28
N THR A 46 -3.46 10.21 0.89
CA THR A 46 -2.64 9.17 0.26
C THR A 46 -2.38 8.01 1.23
N LEU A 47 -2.11 8.31 2.51
CA LEU A 47 -1.91 7.27 3.52
C LEU A 47 -3.21 6.55 3.89
N VAL A 48 -4.33 7.27 3.96
CA VAL A 48 -5.66 6.66 4.18
C VAL A 48 -6.00 5.71 3.03
N ASP A 49 -5.73 6.11 1.80
CA ASP A 49 -5.96 5.27 0.63
C ASP A 49 -5.07 4.02 0.64
N ALA A 50 -3.86 4.11 1.18
CA ALA A 50 -3.01 2.94 1.37
C ALA A 50 -3.61 1.94 2.37
N ILE A 51 -4.10 2.41 3.51
CA ILE A 51 -4.78 1.55 4.51
C ILE A 51 -6.01 0.90 3.89
N THR A 52 -6.81 1.67 3.16
CA THR A 52 -8.01 1.16 2.49
C THR A 52 -7.63 0.06 1.49
N THR A 53 -6.57 0.28 0.73
CA THR A 53 -6.10 -0.71 -0.25
C THR A 53 -5.64 -2.01 0.42
N LEU A 54 -5.04 -1.93 1.61
CA LEU A 54 -4.64 -3.12 2.36
C LEU A 54 -5.84 -3.98 2.79
N LEU A 55 -6.96 -3.37 3.15
CA LEU A 55 -8.03 -4.06 3.87
C LEU A 55 -9.31 -4.27 3.04
N VAL A 56 -9.49 -3.54 1.95
CA VAL A 56 -10.74 -3.53 1.17
C VAL A 56 -10.48 -4.01 -0.26
N PRO A 57 -11.36 -4.87 -0.82
CA PRO A 57 -11.18 -5.31 -2.21
C PRO A 57 -11.33 -4.16 -3.21
N ALA A 58 -10.57 -4.23 -4.29
CA ALA A 58 -10.44 -3.15 -5.27
C ALA A 58 -11.79 -2.65 -5.82
N ASN A 59 -12.76 -3.55 -6.01
CA ASN A 59 -14.08 -3.19 -6.53
C ASN A 59 -14.95 -2.39 -5.55
N ARG A 60 -14.54 -2.28 -4.28
CA ARG A 60 -15.25 -1.51 -3.25
C ARG A 60 -14.51 -0.26 -2.83
N ILE A 61 -13.34 0.00 -3.40
CA ILE A 61 -12.54 1.16 -3.01
C ILE A 61 -13.00 2.40 -3.78
N ALA A 62 -13.38 3.43 -3.03
CA ALA A 62 -13.49 4.79 -3.54
C ALA A 62 -12.35 5.59 -2.94
N TYR A 63 -11.35 5.91 -3.75
CA TYR A 63 -10.21 6.70 -3.26
C TYR A 63 -10.63 8.12 -2.91
N ASN A 64 -9.95 8.66 -1.91
CA ASN A 64 -10.32 9.93 -1.30
C ASN A 64 -10.24 11.09 -2.31
N LYS A 65 -11.35 11.83 -2.44
CA LYS A 65 -11.48 12.96 -3.36
C LYS A 65 -11.10 14.31 -2.74
N ALA A 66 -10.71 14.32 -1.45
CA ALA A 66 -10.63 15.52 -0.66
C ALA A 66 -9.46 16.46 -0.98
N ALA A 67 -8.55 16.09 -1.88
CA ALA A 67 -7.37 16.90 -2.18
C ALA A 67 -7.48 17.67 -3.50
N GLY A 68 -8.68 17.96 -3.98
CA GLY A 68 -8.88 18.77 -5.18
C GLY A 68 -8.53 18.08 -6.50
N ALA A 69 -8.15 16.82 -6.47
CA ALA A 69 -7.96 16.03 -7.67
C ALA A 69 -9.31 15.55 -8.19
N ASP A 70 -9.50 15.59 -9.49
CA ASP A 70 -10.67 14.98 -10.12
C ASP A 70 -10.72 13.51 -9.73
N SER A 71 -11.91 12.99 -9.44
CA SER A 71 -12.12 11.61 -9.00
C SER A 71 -11.57 10.56 -9.99
N LYS A 72 -11.39 10.94 -11.24
CA LYS A 72 -10.79 10.09 -12.27
C LYS A 72 -9.28 9.95 -12.16
N GLU A 73 -8.61 10.83 -11.40
CA GLU A 73 -7.16 10.83 -11.28
C GLU A 73 -6.63 9.98 -10.13
N ARG A 74 -7.50 9.66 -9.14
CA ARG A 74 -7.11 8.85 -7.99
C ARG A 74 -7.51 7.41 -8.17
N THR A 75 -6.69 6.67 -8.90
CA THR A 75 -6.83 5.24 -9.12
C THR A 75 -5.61 4.52 -8.56
N LEU A 76 -5.70 3.21 -8.43
CA LEU A 76 -4.52 2.40 -8.05
C LEU A 76 -3.35 2.68 -8.99
N ARG A 77 -3.61 2.76 -10.29
CA ARG A 77 -2.58 3.05 -11.31
C ARG A 77 -1.93 4.41 -11.07
N SER A 78 -2.72 5.44 -10.75
CA SER A 78 -2.18 6.78 -10.48
C SER A 78 -1.28 6.79 -9.24
N TYR A 79 -1.61 6.02 -8.22
CA TYR A 79 -0.76 5.89 -7.04
C TYR A 79 0.54 5.15 -7.35
N VAL A 80 0.47 4.06 -8.11
CA VAL A 80 1.65 3.26 -8.47
C VAL A 80 2.62 4.05 -9.35
N LEU A 81 2.11 4.81 -10.32
CA LEU A 81 2.92 5.65 -11.21
C LEU A 81 3.31 7.00 -10.59
N GLY A 82 2.59 7.43 -9.55
CA GLY A 82 2.84 8.70 -8.91
C GLY A 82 2.41 9.89 -9.77
N HIS A 83 1.18 9.86 -10.30
CA HIS A 83 0.61 10.98 -11.03
C HIS A 83 0.43 12.18 -10.09
N TYR A 84 0.95 13.33 -10.44
CA TYR A 84 0.91 14.50 -9.56
C TYR A 84 0.41 15.77 -10.24
N LYS A 85 0.40 15.82 -11.56
CA LYS A 85 -0.14 16.94 -12.35
C LYS A 85 -0.53 16.45 -13.73
N SER A 86 -1.28 17.31 -14.46
CA SER A 86 -1.60 17.08 -15.85
C SER A 86 -0.87 18.10 -16.72
N GLU A 87 -0.25 17.64 -17.82
CA GLU A 87 0.29 18.52 -18.85
C GLU A 87 -0.65 18.52 -20.05
N ARG A 88 -0.99 19.73 -20.53
CA ARG A 88 -1.82 19.87 -21.71
C ARG A 88 -0.94 19.83 -22.94
N ASN A 89 -1.26 18.95 -23.89
CA ASN A 89 -0.59 18.91 -25.19
C ASN A 89 -1.06 20.11 -26.02
N GLU A 90 -0.14 20.99 -26.42
CA GLU A 90 -0.46 22.21 -27.17
C GLU A 90 -1.05 21.94 -28.56
N VAL A 91 -0.72 20.77 -29.15
CA VAL A 91 -1.19 20.40 -30.49
C VAL A 91 -2.59 19.80 -30.45
N THR A 92 -2.86 18.93 -29.48
CA THR A 92 -4.15 18.19 -29.39
C THR A 92 -5.11 18.78 -28.37
N GLY A 93 -4.63 19.63 -27.46
CA GLY A 93 -5.41 20.16 -26.34
C GLY A 93 -5.73 19.14 -25.27
N ALA A 94 -5.29 17.88 -25.41
CA ALA A 94 -5.55 16.82 -24.46
C ALA A 94 -4.66 16.93 -23.21
N ALA A 95 -5.25 16.76 -22.03
CA ALA A 95 -4.50 16.69 -20.79
C ALA A 95 -3.85 15.30 -20.63
N LYS A 96 -2.56 15.28 -20.33
CA LYS A 96 -1.82 14.04 -20.08
C LYS A 96 -1.26 14.06 -18.65
N PRO A 97 -1.51 13.05 -17.82
CA PRO A 97 -0.94 13.00 -16.47
C PRO A 97 0.59 12.84 -16.53
N VAL A 98 1.26 13.48 -15.57
CA VAL A 98 2.71 13.38 -15.40
C VAL A 98 3.00 12.45 -14.25
N SER A 99 3.87 11.47 -14.48
CA SER A 99 4.23 10.44 -13.52
C SER A 99 5.61 10.70 -12.92
N LEU A 100 5.78 10.39 -11.62
CA LEU A 100 7.08 10.42 -10.95
C LEU A 100 7.93 9.20 -11.31
N ARG A 101 7.30 8.09 -11.64
CA ARG A 101 7.99 6.80 -11.83
C ARG A 101 7.73 6.23 -13.21
N ASP A 102 8.69 5.46 -13.69
CA ASP A 102 8.54 4.66 -14.89
C ASP A 102 8.01 3.25 -14.56
N PRO A 103 7.66 2.45 -15.58
CA PRO A 103 7.14 1.09 -15.34
C PRO A 103 8.14 0.10 -14.73
N ASN A 104 9.43 0.46 -14.63
CA ASN A 104 10.45 -0.42 -14.07
C ASN A 104 10.57 -0.35 -12.55
N SER A 105 9.74 0.46 -11.91
CA SER A 105 9.68 0.59 -10.46
C SER A 105 8.53 -0.25 -9.90
N TYR A 106 8.68 -0.72 -8.67
CA TYR A 106 7.55 -1.32 -7.96
C TYR A 106 7.18 -0.48 -6.73
N SER A 107 5.94 -0.62 -6.31
CA SER A 107 5.38 0.07 -5.13
C SER A 107 5.05 -0.93 -4.05
N VAL A 108 5.18 -0.53 -2.79
CA VAL A 108 4.83 -1.37 -1.64
C VAL A 108 3.98 -0.57 -0.67
N ILE A 109 2.90 -1.17 -0.20
CA ILE A 109 2.17 -0.73 0.99
C ILE A 109 2.24 -1.84 2.02
N LEU A 110 2.50 -1.48 3.28
CA LEU A 110 2.73 -2.45 4.35
C LEU A 110 2.11 -1.94 5.64
N GLY A 111 1.34 -2.81 6.29
CA GLY A 111 0.80 -2.54 7.62
C GLY A 111 1.25 -3.61 8.60
N VAL A 112 1.77 -3.18 9.74
CA VAL A 112 2.09 -4.07 10.85
C VAL A 112 1.03 -3.93 11.91
N PHE A 113 0.37 -5.04 12.23
CA PHE A 113 -0.70 -5.11 13.22
C PHE A 113 -0.20 -5.86 14.43
N HIS A 114 -0.57 -5.40 15.61
CA HIS A 114 -0.17 -6.01 16.87
C HIS A 114 -1.39 -6.29 17.73
N ASN A 115 -1.40 -7.46 18.37
CA ASN A 115 -2.38 -7.83 19.37
C ASN A 115 -1.68 -7.87 20.73
N ALA A 116 -1.93 -6.85 21.55
CA ALA A 116 -1.27 -6.72 22.85
C ALA A 116 -1.65 -7.84 23.82
N GLY A 117 -2.89 -8.36 23.73
CA GLY A 117 -3.37 -9.43 24.61
C GLY A 117 -2.64 -10.75 24.43
N TYR A 118 -2.22 -11.05 23.20
CA TYR A 118 -1.50 -12.29 22.87
C TYR A 118 -0.05 -12.05 22.48
N ASP A 119 0.40 -10.81 22.52
CA ASP A 119 1.74 -10.41 22.03
C ASP A 119 2.05 -11.00 20.65
N GLN A 120 1.11 -10.83 19.75
CA GLN A 120 1.18 -11.38 18.40
C GLN A 120 1.29 -10.25 17.37
N THR A 121 2.19 -10.41 16.42
CA THR A 121 2.43 -9.43 15.36
C THR A 121 2.13 -10.05 14.00
N VAL A 122 1.40 -9.32 13.17
CA VAL A 122 1.04 -9.73 11.81
C VAL A 122 1.37 -8.60 10.86
N THR A 123 1.99 -8.93 9.73
CA THR A 123 2.22 -7.98 8.63
C THR A 123 1.31 -8.33 7.47
N LEU A 124 0.63 -7.32 6.95
CA LEU A 124 -0.07 -7.36 5.67
C LEU A 124 0.64 -6.43 4.70
N ALA A 125 0.84 -6.86 3.47
CA ALA A 125 1.48 -6.03 2.47
C ALA A 125 0.94 -6.34 1.08
N GLN A 126 1.09 -5.35 0.20
CA GLN A 126 0.81 -5.52 -1.22
C GLN A 126 1.94 -4.88 -2.01
N VAL A 127 2.34 -5.55 -3.07
CA VAL A 127 3.39 -5.08 -3.98
C VAL A 127 2.76 -4.91 -5.35
N PHE A 128 3.01 -3.76 -5.98
CA PHE A 128 2.44 -3.38 -7.26
C PHE A 128 3.53 -3.05 -8.25
N TRP A 129 3.32 -3.41 -9.52
CA TRP A 129 4.20 -3.00 -10.61
C TRP A 129 3.41 -2.91 -11.90
N MET A 130 3.94 -2.16 -12.86
CA MET A 130 3.34 -2.07 -14.19
C MET A 130 4.02 -3.06 -15.12
N LYS A 131 3.25 -3.93 -15.76
CA LYS A 131 3.78 -4.84 -16.78
C LYS A 131 4.07 -4.10 -18.10
N ASP A 132 3.29 -3.05 -18.35
CA ASP A 132 3.44 -2.18 -19.50
C ASP A 132 3.01 -0.76 -19.12
N THR A 133 3.03 0.16 -20.07
CA THR A 133 2.68 1.56 -19.81
C THR A 133 1.18 1.81 -19.71
N GLN A 134 0.37 0.82 -20.02
CA GLN A 134 -1.09 0.92 -20.01
C GLN A 134 -1.71 -0.23 -19.21
N GLY A 135 -2.96 -0.06 -18.82
CA GLY A 135 -3.68 -1.07 -18.06
C GLY A 135 -3.52 -0.93 -16.56
N GLN A 136 -4.03 -1.90 -15.84
CA GLN A 136 -3.97 -1.93 -14.39
C GLN A 136 -2.64 -2.49 -13.89
N PRO A 137 -2.16 -2.04 -12.73
CA PRO A 137 -0.97 -2.63 -12.12
C PRO A 137 -1.15 -4.13 -11.85
N ALA A 138 -0.10 -4.89 -12.08
CA ALA A 138 0.01 -6.23 -11.53
C ALA A 138 0.31 -6.12 -10.04
N ARG A 139 -0.05 -7.12 -9.25
CA ARG A 139 0.22 -7.10 -7.82
C ARG A 139 0.25 -8.51 -7.23
N PHE A 140 0.90 -8.63 -6.08
CA PHE A 140 0.70 -9.76 -5.20
C PHE A 140 0.42 -9.26 -3.78
N PHE A 141 -0.21 -10.13 -3.00
CA PHE A 141 -0.63 -9.88 -1.62
C PHE A 141 0.17 -10.74 -0.69
N LEU A 142 0.48 -10.24 0.50
CA LEU A 142 1.30 -10.94 1.47
C LEU A 142 0.67 -10.88 2.86
N GLY A 143 0.71 -12.01 3.56
CA GLY A 143 0.47 -12.09 4.99
C GLY A 143 1.61 -12.81 5.69
N ALA A 144 2.04 -12.31 6.85
CA ALA A 144 3.10 -12.94 7.64
C ALA A 144 2.82 -12.79 9.12
N GLU A 145 3.05 -13.87 9.89
CA GLU A 145 2.93 -13.85 11.36
C GLU A 145 4.20 -13.32 12.01
N ARG A 146 4.69 -12.20 11.51
CA ARG A 146 5.88 -11.52 12.04
C ARG A 146 5.89 -10.08 11.57
N GLY A 147 6.67 -9.25 12.25
CA GLY A 147 6.89 -7.89 11.81
C GLY A 147 7.88 -7.85 10.66
N LEU A 148 7.47 -7.32 9.53
CA LEU A 148 8.33 -7.05 8.39
C LEU A 148 8.48 -5.54 8.21
N SER A 149 9.48 -5.13 7.43
CA SER A 149 9.65 -3.73 7.05
C SER A 149 10.03 -3.63 5.57
N ILE A 150 9.63 -2.52 4.95
CA ILE A 150 9.97 -2.32 3.53
C ILE A 150 11.48 -2.22 3.35
N ALA A 151 12.15 -1.46 4.20
CA ALA A 151 13.59 -1.24 4.08
C ALA A 151 14.40 -2.53 4.18
N SER A 152 14.03 -3.43 5.10
CA SER A 152 14.76 -4.68 5.34
C SER A 152 14.37 -5.81 4.41
N ASP A 153 13.07 -5.88 4.02
CA ASP A 153 12.51 -7.09 3.42
C ASP A 153 12.02 -6.91 1.99
N PHE A 154 11.75 -5.68 1.55
CA PHE A 154 11.16 -5.40 0.24
C PHE A 154 12.03 -4.51 -0.65
N ALA A 155 13.04 -3.85 -0.10
CA ALA A 155 13.89 -2.95 -0.87
C ALA A 155 15.07 -3.69 -1.53
N HIS A 156 15.75 -3.02 -2.44
CA HIS A 156 17.00 -3.48 -3.07
C HIS A 156 16.86 -4.62 -4.08
N PHE A 157 15.66 -4.84 -4.62
CA PHE A 157 15.44 -5.85 -5.68
C PHE A 157 15.34 -5.24 -7.08
N GLY A 158 15.52 -3.92 -7.20
CA GLY A 158 15.33 -3.22 -8.47
C GLY A 158 13.93 -3.42 -9.00
N SER A 159 13.79 -4.09 -10.15
CA SER A 159 12.50 -4.48 -10.71
C SER A 159 12.30 -6.01 -10.69
N ASP A 160 13.15 -6.74 -9.96
CA ASP A 160 13.11 -8.22 -9.93
C ASP A 160 12.09 -8.73 -8.92
N ILE A 161 10.84 -8.82 -9.36
CA ILE A 161 9.73 -9.30 -8.54
C ILE A 161 9.90 -10.78 -8.16
N ALA A 162 10.49 -11.59 -9.03
CA ALA A 162 10.70 -13.01 -8.74
C ALA A 162 11.66 -13.23 -7.56
N GLN A 163 12.73 -12.46 -7.50
CA GLN A 163 13.68 -12.50 -6.38
C GLN A 163 13.03 -12.00 -5.09
N LEU A 164 12.24 -10.93 -5.17
CA LEU A 164 11.49 -10.42 -4.02
C LEU A 164 10.55 -11.50 -3.46
N ARG A 165 9.78 -12.15 -4.31
CA ARG A 165 8.86 -13.23 -3.89
C ARG A 165 9.63 -14.37 -3.22
N LYS A 166 10.76 -14.75 -3.77
CA LYS A 166 11.59 -15.83 -3.22
C LYS A 166 12.08 -15.49 -1.81
N LYS A 167 12.57 -14.26 -1.62
CA LYS A 167 13.00 -13.80 -0.30
C LYS A 167 11.85 -13.82 0.70
N LEU A 168 10.69 -13.30 0.34
CA LEU A 168 9.54 -13.23 1.23
C LEU A 168 9.04 -14.61 1.64
N ARG A 169 9.01 -15.57 0.72
CA ARG A 169 8.70 -16.97 1.06
C ARG A 169 9.71 -17.54 2.04
N GLY A 170 10.97 -17.22 1.87
CA GLY A 170 12.04 -17.63 2.79
C GLY A 170 11.88 -17.07 4.20
N LEU A 171 11.18 -15.94 4.35
CA LEU A 171 10.84 -15.34 5.64
C LEU A 171 9.56 -15.92 6.26
N GLY A 172 8.94 -16.91 5.62
CA GLY A 172 7.72 -17.54 6.10
C GLY A 172 6.45 -16.80 5.72
N ALA A 173 6.51 -15.84 4.80
CA ALA A 173 5.33 -15.12 4.35
C ALA A 173 4.48 -15.98 3.42
N GLU A 174 3.16 -15.82 3.52
CA GLU A 174 2.22 -16.37 2.57
C GLU A 174 1.93 -15.35 1.48
N LEU A 175 2.12 -15.74 0.23
CA LEU A 175 1.86 -14.90 -0.93
C LEU A 175 0.58 -15.35 -1.63
N HIS A 176 -0.23 -14.38 -2.05
CA HIS A 176 -1.48 -14.63 -2.76
C HIS A 176 -1.53 -13.77 -4.01
N ASP A 177 -2.15 -14.30 -5.07
CA ASP A 177 -2.29 -13.59 -6.34
C ASP A 177 -3.58 -12.78 -6.43
N SER A 178 -4.49 -12.96 -5.48
CA SER A 178 -5.78 -12.26 -5.47
C SER A 178 -6.20 -11.87 -4.06
N PHE A 179 -7.15 -10.94 -3.98
CA PHE A 179 -7.63 -10.42 -2.71
C PHE A 179 -8.37 -11.45 -1.85
N PRO A 180 -9.29 -12.30 -2.39
CA PRO A 180 -10.08 -13.19 -1.54
C PRO A 180 -9.28 -14.13 -0.61
N PRO A 181 -8.27 -14.90 -1.09
CA PRO A 181 -7.50 -15.73 -0.17
C PRO A 181 -6.67 -14.94 0.83
N TYR A 182 -6.15 -13.78 0.41
CA TYR A 182 -5.44 -12.86 1.31
C TYR A 182 -6.37 -12.35 2.42
N ALA A 183 -7.57 -11.91 2.06
CA ALA A 183 -8.56 -11.44 3.03
C ALA A 183 -9.01 -12.57 3.97
N ALA A 184 -9.23 -13.77 3.44
CA ALA A 184 -9.58 -14.92 4.26
C ALA A 184 -8.51 -15.19 5.32
N TRP A 185 -7.23 -15.07 4.95
CA TRP A 185 -6.12 -15.26 5.87
C TRP A 185 -6.17 -14.26 7.03
N PHE A 186 -6.27 -12.95 6.75
CA PHE A 186 -6.23 -11.98 7.83
C PHE A 186 -7.56 -11.83 8.59
N ARG A 187 -8.71 -11.99 7.92
CA ARG A 187 -10.03 -11.85 8.57
C ARG A 187 -10.38 -13.05 9.43
N ARG A 188 -10.27 -14.26 8.87
CA ARG A 188 -10.68 -15.48 9.57
C ARG A 188 -9.70 -15.92 10.62
N ARG A 189 -8.41 -15.81 10.32
CA ARG A 189 -7.37 -16.31 11.22
C ARG A 189 -7.04 -15.32 12.33
N PHE A 190 -7.05 -14.03 12.03
CA PHE A 190 -6.60 -12.99 12.96
C PHE A 190 -7.67 -11.97 13.34
N GLY A 191 -8.83 -12.00 12.69
CA GLY A 191 -9.89 -11.04 12.99
C GLY A 191 -9.54 -9.60 12.64
N ILE A 192 -8.68 -9.39 11.68
CA ILE A 192 -8.33 -8.04 11.19
C ILE A 192 -9.39 -7.61 10.17
N GLU A 193 -10.00 -6.42 10.40
CA GLU A 193 -11.02 -5.83 9.52
C GLU A 193 -10.68 -4.39 9.17
#